data_ee145ac041132dd25aacdc2d24b7fb66
#
_entry.id   ee145ac041132dd25aacdc2d24b7fb66
#
_cell.length_a   1.000
_cell.length_b   1.000
_cell.length_c   1.000
_cell.angle_alpha   90.00
_cell.angle_beta   90.00
_cell.angle_gamma   90.00
#
_symmetry.space_group_name_H-M   'P 1'
#
loop_
_entity.id
_entity.type
_entity.pdbx_description
1 polymer ?
#
loop_
_entity_poly.entity_id
_entity_poly.type
_entity_poly.pdbx_seq_one_letter_code
_entity_poly.pdbx_strand_id
1 'polypeptide(L)'
;MEQSLKGKTALVTGASRGIGRAIAERLAKDGATVALTYNASKSGADEAVAAIEKAGGTAFAIHADFVDPATVPTLFERLDNELTQRNGSNALDILVNNAGNSGWLGFKDATPDSWDTLMAVYARAPFFIVQAALDRLANGGRIINISSAAATKPVTVAPVYSMAKAGINNLTHVLASELGPREITVNAVAPGFTRTDANAAFRENPELVKALEAQTALGRVGEPSEIAAVVAFLASDEGHWVTGQTIEASGGYKL
;
A
#
# COMPACT_ATOMS: atom_id res chain seq x y z
N MET A 1 -7.02 -24.38 -2.51
CA MET A 1 -6.88 -23.24 -3.43
C MET A 1 -5.44 -23.21 -3.88
N GLU A 2 -5.22 -23.13 -5.18
CA GLU A 2 -3.87 -23.04 -5.77
C GLU A 2 -3.22 -21.75 -5.26
N GLN A 3 -1.97 -21.83 -4.79
CA GLN A 3 -1.23 -20.67 -4.29
C GLN A 3 -0.70 -19.89 -5.51
N SER A 4 -1.49 -18.94 -6.00
CA SER A 4 -1.24 -18.16 -7.24
C SER A 4 0.06 -17.35 -7.21
N LEU A 5 0.64 -17.11 -6.01
CA LEU A 5 1.88 -16.36 -5.82
C LEU A 5 3.02 -17.21 -5.27
N LYS A 6 2.93 -18.54 -5.43
CA LYS A 6 3.99 -19.45 -4.95
C LYS A 6 5.33 -19.14 -5.59
N GLY A 7 6.36 -18.96 -4.73
CA GLY A 7 7.72 -18.63 -5.16
C GLY A 7 7.94 -17.16 -5.50
N LYS A 8 6.90 -16.31 -5.40
CA LYS A 8 7.00 -14.86 -5.57
C LYS A 8 7.47 -14.17 -4.30
N THR A 9 8.11 -13.02 -4.47
CA THR A 9 8.56 -12.17 -3.38
C THR A 9 7.83 -10.83 -3.43
N ALA A 10 7.28 -10.39 -2.29
CA ALA A 10 6.54 -9.15 -2.19
C ALA A 10 7.13 -8.21 -1.12
N LEU A 11 7.25 -6.93 -1.43
CA LEU A 11 7.49 -5.86 -0.46
C LEU A 11 6.19 -5.07 -0.25
N VAL A 12 5.70 -5.02 1.00
CA VAL A 12 4.52 -4.23 1.38
C VAL A 12 4.92 -3.16 2.38
N THR A 13 4.86 -1.89 2.00
CA THR A 13 5.24 -0.80 2.90
C THR A 13 4.13 -0.44 3.87
N GLY A 14 4.48 -0.14 5.15
CA GLY A 14 3.53 0.25 6.19
C GLY A 14 2.52 -0.85 6.54
N ALA A 15 2.99 -2.08 6.73
CA ALA A 15 2.13 -3.25 6.88
C ALA A 15 2.03 -3.82 8.32
N SER A 16 2.34 -3.01 9.33
CA SER A 16 2.17 -3.42 10.74
C SER A 16 0.71 -3.46 11.19
N ARG A 17 -0.22 -2.81 10.47
CA ARG A 17 -1.65 -2.74 10.80
C ARG A 17 -2.51 -2.36 9.58
N GLY A 18 -3.83 -2.39 9.74
CA GLY A 18 -4.81 -1.88 8.78
C GLY A 18 -4.74 -2.53 7.41
N ILE A 19 -4.86 -1.72 6.36
CA ILE A 19 -4.86 -2.17 4.95
C ILE A 19 -3.56 -2.90 4.60
N GLY A 20 -2.40 -2.33 4.99
CA GLY A 20 -1.11 -2.93 4.68
C GLY A 20 -0.93 -4.32 5.29
N ARG A 21 -1.36 -4.52 6.55
CA ARG A 21 -1.34 -5.84 7.21
C ARG A 21 -2.25 -6.84 6.47
N ALA A 22 -3.47 -6.45 6.13
CA ALA A 22 -4.39 -7.30 5.39
C ALA A 22 -3.84 -7.69 4.01
N ILE A 23 -3.13 -6.77 3.33
CA ILE A 23 -2.44 -7.05 2.07
C ILE A 23 -1.31 -8.07 2.30
N ALA A 24 -0.44 -7.85 3.29
CA ALA A 24 0.67 -8.74 3.60
C ALA A 24 0.19 -10.16 3.93
N GLU A 25 -0.82 -10.28 4.81
CA GLU A 25 -1.45 -11.56 5.16
C GLU A 25 -2.08 -12.26 3.94
N ARG A 26 -2.72 -11.50 3.05
CA ARG A 26 -3.34 -12.05 1.84
C ARG A 26 -2.30 -12.54 0.83
N LEU A 27 -1.27 -11.75 0.51
CA LEU A 27 -0.22 -12.17 -0.42
C LEU A 27 0.56 -13.39 0.10
N ALA A 28 0.83 -13.44 1.41
CA ALA A 28 1.46 -14.60 2.04
C ALA A 28 0.57 -15.85 1.97
N LYS A 29 -0.74 -15.72 2.20
CA LYS A 29 -1.71 -16.80 2.05
C LYS A 29 -1.75 -17.33 0.61
N ASP A 30 -1.58 -16.45 -0.37
CA ASP A 30 -1.54 -16.80 -1.79
C ASP A 30 -0.16 -17.35 -2.22
N GLY A 31 0.81 -17.48 -1.28
CA GLY A 31 2.08 -18.21 -1.45
C GLY A 31 3.33 -17.33 -1.60
N ALA A 32 3.22 -16.00 -1.52
CA ALA A 32 4.38 -15.13 -1.60
C ALA A 32 5.20 -15.12 -0.30
N THR A 33 6.52 -14.95 -0.43
CA THR A 33 7.37 -14.49 0.68
C THR A 33 7.21 -12.98 0.83
N VAL A 34 6.80 -12.50 2.01
CA VAL A 34 6.43 -11.11 2.22
C VAL A 34 7.43 -10.38 3.13
N ALA A 35 8.13 -9.39 2.58
CA ALA A 35 8.79 -8.36 3.36
C ALA A 35 7.77 -7.27 3.70
N LEU A 36 7.59 -6.96 4.97
CA LEU A 36 6.70 -5.89 5.40
C LEU A 36 7.49 -4.78 6.10
N THR A 37 7.11 -3.52 5.90
CA THR A 37 7.75 -2.43 6.64
C THR A 37 6.85 -1.86 7.73
N TYR A 38 7.48 -1.32 8.76
CA TYR A 38 6.84 -0.60 9.86
C TYR A 38 7.68 0.63 10.25
N ASN A 39 7.03 1.63 10.87
CA ASN A 39 7.72 2.75 11.51
C ASN A 39 7.56 2.64 13.04
N ALA A 40 6.51 3.17 13.63
CA ALA A 40 6.33 3.26 15.08
C ALA A 40 5.87 1.95 15.74
N SER A 41 5.15 1.07 15.04
CA SER A 41 4.56 -0.13 15.64
C SER A 41 5.36 -1.40 15.31
N LYS A 42 6.46 -1.60 16.07
CA LYS A 42 7.22 -2.86 15.97
C LYS A 42 6.38 -4.05 16.43
N SER A 43 5.65 -3.94 17.53
CA SER A 43 4.79 -5.02 18.04
C SER A 43 3.74 -5.44 17.00
N GLY A 44 3.07 -4.48 16.33
CA GLY A 44 2.11 -4.79 15.28
C GLY A 44 2.75 -5.46 14.06
N ALA A 45 4.01 -5.14 13.73
CA ALA A 45 4.75 -5.82 12.69
C ALA A 45 5.11 -7.25 13.08
N ASP A 46 5.59 -7.46 14.32
CA ASP A 46 5.88 -8.79 14.86
C ASP A 46 4.62 -9.67 14.91
N GLU A 47 3.47 -9.11 15.30
CA GLU A 47 2.17 -9.80 15.28
C GLU A 47 1.73 -10.18 13.86
N ALA A 48 1.94 -9.29 12.88
CA ALA A 48 1.61 -9.58 11.48
C ALA A 48 2.48 -10.73 10.94
N VAL A 49 3.79 -10.72 11.22
CA VAL A 49 4.70 -11.81 10.85
C VAL A 49 4.25 -13.12 11.51
N ALA A 50 4.01 -13.12 12.82
CA ALA A 50 3.59 -14.31 13.55
C ALA A 50 2.24 -14.88 13.03
N ALA A 51 1.30 -14.00 12.65
CA ALA A 51 0.03 -14.42 12.07
C ALA A 51 0.22 -15.11 10.70
N ILE A 52 1.10 -14.56 9.85
CA ILE A 52 1.44 -15.13 8.55
C ILE A 52 2.12 -16.50 8.73
N GLU A 53 3.11 -16.60 9.61
CA GLU A 53 3.83 -17.85 9.88
C GLU A 53 2.92 -18.93 10.47
N LYS A 54 2.03 -18.55 11.40
CA LYS A 54 1.01 -19.45 11.95
C LYS A 54 0.06 -19.99 10.89
N ALA A 55 -0.20 -19.20 9.83
CA ALA A 55 -1.02 -19.63 8.69
C ALA A 55 -0.23 -20.45 7.65
N GLY A 56 1.07 -20.73 7.89
CA GLY A 56 1.95 -21.49 7.00
C GLY A 56 2.60 -20.66 5.89
N GLY A 57 2.53 -19.33 5.95
CA GLY A 57 3.21 -18.41 5.06
C GLY A 57 4.61 -18.03 5.53
N THR A 58 5.29 -17.18 4.77
CA THR A 58 6.63 -16.66 5.09
C THR A 58 6.62 -15.14 5.06
N ALA A 59 7.06 -14.51 6.16
CA ALA A 59 7.21 -13.06 6.22
C ALA A 59 8.38 -12.63 7.12
N PHE A 60 8.81 -11.38 6.96
CA PHE A 60 9.74 -10.70 7.85
C PHE A 60 9.49 -9.19 7.85
N ALA A 61 9.91 -8.52 8.92
CA ALA A 61 9.65 -7.11 9.11
C ALA A 61 10.93 -6.27 9.05
N ILE A 62 10.87 -5.10 8.38
CA ILE A 62 11.96 -4.14 8.29
C ILE A 62 11.47 -2.78 8.80
N HIS A 63 12.22 -2.16 9.71
CA HIS A 63 11.92 -0.78 10.15
C HIS A 63 12.21 0.21 9.02
N ALA A 64 11.28 1.13 8.76
CA ALA A 64 11.39 2.18 7.75
C ALA A 64 10.57 3.43 8.13
N ASP A 65 11.25 4.54 8.41
CA ASP A 65 10.63 5.86 8.57
C ASP A 65 10.78 6.67 7.28
N PHE A 66 9.72 6.75 6.49
CA PHE A 66 9.74 7.42 5.19
C PHE A 66 9.72 8.96 5.24
N VAL A 67 9.69 9.55 6.42
CA VAL A 67 9.98 10.99 6.58
C VAL A 67 11.47 11.26 6.35
N ASP A 68 12.35 10.34 6.78
CA ASP A 68 13.77 10.42 6.55
C ASP A 68 14.13 9.91 5.12
N PRO A 69 14.75 10.76 4.27
CA PRO A 69 15.15 10.36 2.91
C PRO A 69 16.21 9.25 2.88
N ALA A 70 17.02 9.08 3.95
CA ALA A 70 18.01 8.03 4.05
C ALA A 70 17.40 6.62 4.26
N THR A 71 16.12 6.55 4.55
CA THR A 71 15.43 5.29 4.80
C THR A 71 15.37 4.38 3.57
N VAL A 72 15.16 4.94 2.38
CA VAL A 72 14.97 4.10 1.18
C VAL A 72 16.23 3.29 0.84
N PRO A 73 17.44 3.86 0.76
CA PRO A 73 18.66 3.07 0.56
C PRO A 73 18.84 1.97 1.64
N THR A 74 18.68 2.32 2.91
CA THR A 74 18.82 1.39 4.03
C THR A 74 17.78 0.25 3.99
N LEU A 75 16.55 0.55 3.57
CA LEU A 75 15.50 -0.45 3.39
C LEU A 75 15.92 -1.49 2.36
N PHE A 76 16.41 -1.06 1.19
CA PHE A 76 16.79 -1.98 0.13
C PHE A 76 18.05 -2.78 0.45
N GLU A 77 19.02 -2.22 1.16
CA GLU A 77 20.17 -2.95 1.67
C GLU A 77 19.74 -4.10 2.61
N ARG A 78 18.81 -3.84 3.53
CA ARG A 78 18.26 -4.86 4.43
C ARG A 78 17.41 -5.88 3.69
N LEU A 79 16.58 -5.43 2.74
CA LEU A 79 15.74 -6.29 1.91
C LEU A 79 16.60 -7.27 1.12
N ASP A 80 17.65 -6.79 0.45
CA ASP A 80 18.59 -7.61 -0.33
C ASP A 80 19.24 -8.71 0.54
N ASN A 81 19.70 -8.35 1.74
CA ASN A 81 20.32 -9.28 2.67
C ASN A 81 19.33 -10.39 3.11
N GLU A 82 18.13 -9.99 3.55
CA GLU A 82 17.10 -10.94 4.00
C GLU A 82 16.63 -11.86 2.87
N LEU A 83 16.38 -11.33 1.67
CA LEU A 83 15.93 -12.12 0.53
C LEU A 83 17.03 -13.08 0.05
N THR A 84 18.27 -12.61 -0.03
CA THR A 84 19.40 -13.47 -0.42
C THR A 84 19.60 -14.62 0.56
N GLN A 85 19.48 -14.36 1.87
CA GLN A 85 19.59 -15.41 2.88
C GLN A 85 18.45 -16.42 2.81
N ARG A 86 17.22 -16.00 2.52
CA ARG A 86 16.03 -16.85 2.52
C ARG A 86 15.83 -17.59 1.20
N ASN A 87 16.05 -16.90 0.08
CA ASN A 87 15.66 -17.35 -1.25
C ASN A 87 16.86 -17.56 -2.19
N GLY A 88 18.08 -17.20 -1.77
CA GLY A 88 19.27 -17.24 -2.62
C GLY A 88 19.32 -16.13 -3.68
N SER A 89 18.39 -15.17 -3.66
CA SER A 89 18.28 -14.08 -4.63
C SER A 89 17.61 -12.87 -3.96
N ASN A 90 17.97 -11.65 -4.39
CA ASN A 90 17.32 -10.41 -3.97
C ASN A 90 16.19 -9.97 -4.95
N ALA A 91 15.76 -10.85 -5.84
CA ALA A 91 14.70 -10.55 -6.81
C ALA A 91 13.37 -10.22 -6.10
N LEU A 92 12.70 -9.20 -6.61
CA LEU A 92 11.40 -8.72 -6.15
C LEU A 92 10.37 -8.90 -7.28
N ASP A 93 9.25 -9.54 -7.01
CA ASP A 93 8.17 -9.71 -7.97
C ASP A 93 7.06 -8.67 -7.78
N ILE A 94 6.75 -8.33 -6.53
CA ILE A 94 5.59 -7.51 -6.18
C ILE A 94 6.03 -6.39 -5.23
N LEU A 95 5.72 -5.15 -5.61
CA LEU A 95 5.90 -3.97 -4.76
C LEU A 95 4.55 -3.34 -4.46
N VAL A 96 4.20 -3.21 -3.17
CA VAL A 96 3.00 -2.50 -2.72
C VAL A 96 3.39 -1.26 -1.93
N ASN A 97 3.20 -0.09 -2.51
CA ASN A 97 3.37 1.20 -1.84
C ASN A 97 2.09 1.52 -1.07
N ASN A 98 2.06 1.16 0.22
CA ASN A 98 0.92 1.38 1.10
C ASN A 98 1.23 2.31 2.29
N ALA A 99 2.50 2.48 2.67
CA ALA A 99 2.88 3.28 3.84
C ALA A 99 2.16 4.63 3.91
N GLY A 100 1.67 4.96 5.09
CA GLY A 100 0.96 6.19 5.35
C GLY A 100 0.64 6.38 6.83
N ASN A 101 0.40 7.61 7.20
CA ASN A 101 -0.10 8.03 8.50
C ASN A 101 -1.45 8.75 8.34
N SER A 102 -2.04 9.24 9.42
CA SER A 102 -3.26 10.04 9.35
C SER A 102 -2.92 11.43 8.77
N GLY A 103 -3.39 11.70 7.56
CA GLY A 103 -3.21 13.01 6.90
C GLY A 103 -4.38 13.97 7.10
N TRP A 104 -5.14 13.82 8.19
CA TRP A 104 -6.32 14.61 8.49
C TRP A 104 -5.92 15.98 9.04
N LEU A 105 -5.73 16.95 8.16
CA LEU A 105 -5.39 18.33 8.49
C LEU A 105 -6.08 19.26 7.50
N GLY A 106 -6.97 20.11 8.01
CA GLY A 106 -7.76 21.05 7.20
C GLY A 106 -6.86 22.09 6.51
N PHE A 107 -7.42 22.76 5.49
CA PHE A 107 -6.65 23.73 4.68
C PHE A 107 -6.04 24.86 5.52
N LYS A 108 -6.79 25.37 6.53
CA LYS A 108 -6.33 26.47 7.38
C LYS A 108 -5.27 26.06 8.41
N ASP A 109 -5.21 24.77 8.73
CA ASP A 109 -4.35 24.23 9.78
C ASP A 109 -3.05 23.64 9.20
N ALA A 110 -2.95 23.53 7.86
CA ALA A 110 -1.77 23.03 7.19
C ALA A 110 -0.59 24.01 7.34
N THR A 111 0.54 23.49 7.78
CA THR A 111 1.80 24.22 7.91
C THR A 111 2.83 23.68 6.89
N PRO A 112 3.91 24.43 6.57
CA PRO A 112 5.01 23.90 5.76
C PRO A 112 5.54 22.55 6.27
N ASP A 113 5.75 22.39 7.57
CA ASP A 113 6.26 21.16 8.18
C ASP A 113 5.30 19.97 7.99
N SER A 114 3.98 20.21 8.18
CA SER A 114 2.98 19.17 7.95
C SER A 114 2.88 18.80 6.46
N TRP A 115 3.01 19.79 5.56
CA TRP A 115 3.09 19.57 4.14
C TRP A 115 4.31 18.70 3.78
N ASP A 116 5.50 19.06 4.24
CA ASP A 116 6.74 18.33 3.95
C ASP A 116 6.66 16.88 4.46
N THR A 117 6.13 16.68 5.67
CA THR A 117 5.91 15.34 6.25
C THR A 117 4.96 14.50 5.40
N LEU A 118 3.81 15.05 5.01
CA LEU A 118 2.83 14.31 4.22
C LEU A 118 3.35 14.01 2.81
N MET A 119 3.98 14.98 2.15
CA MET A 119 4.56 14.78 0.84
C MET A 119 5.75 13.80 0.88
N ALA A 120 6.53 13.80 1.95
CA ALA A 120 7.61 12.83 2.14
C ALA A 120 7.07 11.40 2.13
N VAL A 121 6.01 11.12 2.88
CA VAL A 121 5.45 9.77 3.04
C VAL A 121 4.60 9.35 1.83
N TYR A 122 3.75 10.25 1.31
CA TYR A 122 2.75 9.89 0.31
C TYR A 122 3.15 10.14 -1.14
N ALA A 123 4.21 10.92 -1.40
CA ALA A 123 4.67 11.21 -2.76
C ALA A 123 6.15 10.86 -2.95
N ARG A 124 7.05 11.46 -2.13
CA ARG A 124 8.49 11.25 -2.27
C ARG A 124 8.90 9.79 -2.05
N ALA A 125 8.45 9.18 -0.96
CA ALA A 125 8.84 7.82 -0.64
C ALA A 125 8.40 6.81 -1.71
N PRO A 126 7.12 6.74 -2.15
CA PRO A 126 6.72 5.84 -3.24
C PRO A 126 7.54 6.02 -4.51
N PHE A 127 7.87 7.26 -4.90
CA PHE A 127 8.69 7.54 -6.08
C PHE A 127 10.09 6.89 -5.95
N PHE A 128 10.80 7.17 -4.87
CA PHE A 128 12.16 6.67 -4.67
C PHE A 128 12.21 5.17 -4.31
N ILE A 129 11.16 4.62 -3.69
CA ILE A 129 11.03 3.17 -3.49
C ILE A 129 10.94 2.46 -4.84
N VAL A 130 10.10 2.93 -5.77
CA VAL A 130 10.05 2.35 -7.11
C VAL A 130 11.40 2.48 -7.81
N GLN A 131 12.03 3.66 -7.78
CA GLN A 131 13.34 3.87 -8.39
C GLN A 131 14.39 2.89 -7.86
N ALA A 132 14.48 2.71 -6.54
CA ALA A 132 15.41 1.78 -5.91
C ALA A 132 15.07 0.30 -6.17
N ALA A 133 13.80 0.00 -6.45
CA ALA A 133 13.35 -1.35 -6.78
C ALA A 133 13.67 -1.77 -8.22
N LEU A 134 13.92 -0.85 -9.15
CA LEU A 134 13.98 -1.13 -10.59
C LEU A 134 14.94 -2.26 -10.98
N ASP A 135 16.14 -2.30 -10.35
CA ASP A 135 17.15 -3.32 -10.64
C ASP A 135 16.83 -4.69 -10.01
N ARG A 136 15.89 -4.73 -9.07
CA ARG A 136 15.46 -5.93 -8.34
C ARG A 136 14.15 -6.50 -8.85
N LEU A 137 13.31 -5.63 -9.45
CA LEU A 137 12.04 -6.03 -10.01
C LEU A 137 12.26 -7.00 -11.18
N ALA A 138 11.67 -8.17 -11.07
CA ALA A 138 11.64 -9.15 -12.15
C ALA A 138 10.85 -8.61 -13.36
N ASN A 139 11.20 -9.05 -14.57
CA ASN A 139 10.32 -8.85 -15.72
C ASN A 139 9.00 -9.58 -15.45
N GLY A 140 7.89 -8.99 -15.86
CA GLY A 140 6.57 -9.46 -15.47
C GLY A 140 6.19 -9.14 -14.02
N GLY A 141 6.93 -8.25 -13.34
CA GLY A 141 6.65 -7.82 -11.97
C GLY A 141 5.37 -6.99 -11.82
N ARG A 142 5.02 -6.69 -10.59
CA ARG A 142 3.79 -5.95 -10.22
C ARG A 142 4.09 -4.80 -9.28
N ILE A 143 3.67 -3.59 -9.62
CA ILE A 143 3.71 -2.44 -8.73
C ILE A 143 2.27 -2.01 -8.44
N ILE A 144 1.89 -2.00 -7.17
CA ILE A 144 0.56 -1.59 -6.73
C ILE A 144 0.69 -0.42 -5.75
N ASN A 145 0.15 0.72 -6.12
CA ASN A 145 0.14 1.92 -5.28
C ASN A 145 -1.20 2.02 -4.54
N ILE A 146 -1.19 2.14 -3.22
CA ILE A 146 -2.41 2.42 -2.47
C ILE A 146 -2.66 3.93 -2.50
N SER A 147 -3.61 4.30 -3.36
CA SER A 147 -4.14 5.65 -3.51
C SER A 147 -5.26 5.93 -2.49
N SER A 148 -6.27 6.67 -2.88
CA SER A 148 -7.47 6.96 -2.07
C SER A 148 -8.58 7.51 -2.97
N ALA A 149 -9.84 7.28 -2.62
CA ALA A 149 -10.97 8.01 -3.19
C ALA A 149 -10.82 9.54 -3.03
N ALA A 150 -10.08 10.00 -2.02
CA ALA A 150 -9.75 11.41 -1.83
C ALA A 150 -8.88 12.03 -2.95
N ALA A 151 -8.27 11.21 -3.81
CA ALA A 151 -7.52 11.69 -4.97
C ALA A 151 -8.43 12.32 -6.05
N THR A 152 -9.70 11.92 -6.10
CA THR A 152 -10.68 12.34 -7.11
C THR A 152 -11.96 12.92 -6.52
N LYS A 153 -12.26 12.63 -5.25
CA LYS A 153 -13.44 13.12 -4.54
C LYS A 153 -13.06 14.24 -3.57
N PRO A 154 -13.87 15.27 -3.37
CA PRO A 154 -13.54 16.35 -2.44
C PRO A 154 -13.56 15.87 -0.99
N VAL A 155 -12.41 15.92 -0.32
CA VAL A 155 -12.22 15.64 1.11
C VAL A 155 -11.60 16.88 1.75
N THR A 156 -12.45 17.78 2.23
CA THR A 156 -12.05 19.13 2.69
C THR A 156 -11.16 19.12 3.95
N VAL A 157 -11.19 18.02 4.70
CA VAL A 157 -10.39 17.83 5.94
C VAL A 157 -9.00 17.23 5.68
N ALA A 158 -8.60 17.04 4.41
CA ALA A 158 -7.31 16.44 4.09
C ALA A 158 -6.75 16.90 2.72
N PRO A 159 -6.62 18.22 2.45
CA PRO A 159 -6.24 18.72 1.13
C PRO A 159 -4.83 18.29 0.69
N VAL A 160 -3.83 18.35 1.58
CA VAL A 160 -2.45 17.94 1.25
C VAL A 160 -2.37 16.44 0.94
N TYR A 161 -3.05 15.62 1.74
CA TYR A 161 -3.18 14.19 1.48
C TYR A 161 -3.83 13.90 0.13
N SER A 162 -4.92 14.59 -0.19
CA SER A 162 -5.65 14.44 -1.47
C SER A 162 -4.75 14.78 -2.67
N MET A 163 -3.97 15.87 -2.57
CA MET A 163 -2.99 16.25 -3.60
C MET A 163 -1.90 15.18 -3.77
N ALA A 164 -1.34 14.67 -2.67
CA ALA A 164 -0.33 13.62 -2.74
C ALA A 164 -0.87 12.33 -3.38
N LYS A 165 -2.11 11.93 -3.03
CA LYS A 165 -2.77 10.75 -3.61
C LYS A 165 -3.15 10.94 -5.09
N ALA A 166 -3.52 12.14 -5.51
CA ALA A 166 -3.69 12.46 -6.93
C ALA A 166 -2.36 12.35 -7.69
N GLY A 167 -1.24 12.78 -7.08
CA GLY A 167 0.10 12.58 -7.62
C GLY A 167 0.46 11.11 -7.82
N ILE A 168 0.06 10.24 -6.88
CA ILE A 168 0.26 8.78 -6.99
C ILE A 168 -0.52 8.19 -8.17
N ASN A 169 -1.74 8.65 -8.44
CA ASN A 169 -2.50 8.21 -9.61
C ASN A 169 -1.76 8.57 -10.90
N ASN A 170 -1.22 9.80 -10.99
CA ASN A 170 -0.44 10.21 -12.16
C ASN A 170 0.89 9.44 -12.28
N LEU A 171 1.61 9.25 -11.17
CA LEU A 171 2.84 8.43 -11.14
C LEU A 171 2.57 7.00 -11.64
N THR A 172 1.43 6.43 -11.30
CA THR A 172 0.99 5.10 -11.76
C THR A 172 0.91 5.05 -13.30
N HIS A 173 0.33 6.06 -13.94
CA HIS A 173 0.24 6.14 -15.41
C HIS A 173 1.63 6.25 -16.06
N VAL A 174 2.49 7.11 -15.52
CA VAL A 174 3.86 7.32 -16.04
C VAL A 174 4.66 6.02 -15.96
N LEU A 175 4.68 5.39 -14.79
CA LEU A 175 5.44 4.15 -14.57
C LEU A 175 4.89 2.97 -15.38
N ALA A 176 3.57 2.87 -15.59
CA ALA A 176 2.97 1.85 -16.42
C ALA A 176 3.46 1.95 -17.87
N SER A 177 3.57 3.18 -18.39
CA SER A 177 4.12 3.42 -19.74
C SER A 177 5.61 3.10 -19.83
N GLU A 178 6.39 3.52 -18.82
CA GLU A 178 7.85 3.35 -18.80
C GLU A 178 8.26 1.88 -18.63
N LEU A 179 7.55 1.14 -17.76
CA LEU A 179 7.92 -0.23 -17.40
C LEU A 179 7.21 -1.31 -18.24
N GLY A 180 6.28 -0.91 -19.10
CA GLY A 180 5.56 -1.82 -20.01
C GLY A 180 6.47 -2.72 -20.87
N PRO A 181 7.60 -2.22 -21.46
CA PRO A 181 8.54 -3.07 -22.19
C PRO A 181 9.17 -4.21 -21.38
N ARG A 182 9.14 -4.12 -20.04
CA ARG A 182 9.55 -5.18 -19.12
C ARG A 182 8.39 -6.07 -18.66
N GLU A 183 7.19 -5.91 -19.25
CA GLU A 183 5.95 -6.59 -18.84
C GLU A 183 5.57 -6.32 -17.35
N ILE A 184 6.12 -5.25 -16.74
CA ILE A 184 5.78 -4.85 -15.38
C ILE A 184 4.48 -4.05 -15.43
N THR A 185 3.46 -4.54 -14.72
CA THR A 185 2.21 -3.77 -14.57
C THR A 185 2.30 -2.82 -13.39
N VAL A 186 1.77 -1.61 -13.56
CA VAL A 186 1.71 -0.61 -12.50
C VAL A 186 0.27 -0.12 -12.37
N ASN A 187 -0.34 -0.34 -11.19
CA ASN A 187 -1.72 0.06 -10.93
C ASN A 187 -1.85 0.75 -9.57
N ALA A 188 -2.91 1.51 -9.41
CA ALA A 188 -3.31 2.07 -8.13
C ALA A 188 -4.63 1.44 -7.67
N VAL A 189 -4.75 1.20 -6.36
CA VAL A 189 -6.02 0.88 -5.70
C VAL A 189 -6.39 2.09 -4.85
N ALA A 190 -7.60 2.61 -5.02
CA ALA A 190 -8.11 3.78 -4.33
C ALA A 190 -9.22 3.36 -3.34
N PRO A 191 -8.88 3.10 -2.05
CA PRO A 191 -9.86 2.77 -1.03
C PRO A 191 -10.82 3.94 -0.77
N GLY A 192 -12.08 3.60 -0.46
CA GLY A 192 -12.99 4.48 0.26
C GLY A 192 -12.69 4.47 1.76
N PHE A 193 -13.67 4.90 2.57
CA PHE A 193 -13.53 4.81 4.02
C PHE A 193 -13.51 3.34 4.45
N THR A 194 -12.36 2.91 4.97
CA THR A 194 -12.08 1.51 5.32
C THR A 194 -11.78 1.42 6.80
N ARG A 195 -12.33 0.41 7.50
CA ARG A 195 -12.15 0.18 8.93
C ARG A 195 -10.69 -0.16 9.25
N THR A 196 -9.96 0.79 9.85
CA THR A 196 -8.55 0.62 10.25
C THR A 196 -8.31 1.21 11.64
N ASP A 197 -7.17 0.87 12.25
CA ASP A 197 -6.75 1.45 13.53
C ASP A 197 -6.48 2.96 13.39
N ALA A 198 -6.01 3.40 12.21
CA ALA A 198 -5.71 4.81 11.94
C ALA A 198 -6.95 5.72 11.99
N ASN A 199 -8.13 5.16 11.84
CA ASN A 199 -9.40 5.90 11.91
C ASN A 199 -10.31 5.45 13.06
N ALA A 200 -9.76 4.79 14.09
CA ALA A 200 -10.52 4.31 15.24
C ALA A 200 -11.32 5.45 15.91
N ALA A 201 -10.69 6.60 16.13
CA ALA A 201 -11.34 7.76 16.73
C ALA A 201 -12.56 8.27 15.91
N PHE A 202 -12.53 8.20 14.58
CA PHE A 202 -13.69 8.54 13.75
C PHE A 202 -14.84 7.56 13.93
N ARG A 203 -14.53 6.28 14.19
CA ARG A 203 -15.54 5.22 14.38
C ARG A 203 -16.25 5.30 15.73
N GLU A 204 -15.66 6.02 16.69
CA GLU A 204 -16.29 6.32 17.99
C GLU A 204 -17.43 7.35 17.86
N ASN A 205 -17.56 8.03 16.71
CA ASN A 205 -18.65 8.93 16.41
C ASN A 205 -19.70 8.27 15.48
N PRO A 206 -20.82 7.77 16.02
CA PRO A 206 -21.84 7.07 15.23
C PRO A 206 -22.47 7.92 14.13
N GLU A 207 -22.64 9.22 14.37
CA GLU A 207 -23.22 10.14 13.36
C GLU A 207 -22.28 10.32 12.17
N LEU A 208 -20.97 10.39 12.41
CA LEU A 208 -19.98 10.44 11.34
C LEU A 208 -19.95 9.14 10.53
N VAL A 209 -19.98 7.99 11.21
CA VAL A 209 -20.05 6.68 10.55
C VAL A 209 -21.29 6.58 9.67
N LYS A 210 -22.46 6.94 10.20
CA LYS A 210 -23.72 6.94 9.47
C LYS A 210 -23.71 7.89 8.26
N ALA A 211 -23.07 9.06 8.40
CA ALA A 211 -22.91 9.99 7.29
C ALA A 211 -22.00 9.46 6.17
N LEU A 212 -20.95 8.71 6.52
CA LEU A 212 -20.07 8.06 5.56
C LEU A 212 -20.76 6.87 4.85
N GLU A 213 -21.52 6.08 5.61
CA GLU A 213 -22.33 4.98 5.07
C GLU A 213 -23.40 5.47 4.11
N ALA A 214 -24.06 6.58 4.44
CA ALA A 214 -25.06 7.21 3.56
C ALA A 214 -24.48 7.76 2.24
N GLN A 215 -23.16 8.05 2.21
CA GLN A 215 -22.45 8.48 1.00
C GLN A 215 -21.82 7.29 0.24
N THR A 216 -21.97 6.07 0.71
CA THR A 216 -21.41 4.86 0.12
C THR A 216 -22.56 4.03 -0.48
N ALA A 217 -22.51 3.72 -1.77
CA ALA A 217 -23.59 3.01 -2.45
C ALA A 217 -23.91 1.63 -1.82
N LEU A 218 -22.88 0.93 -1.30
CA LEU A 218 -23.08 -0.33 -0.57
C LEU A 218 -23.55 -0.14 0.89
N GLY A 219 -23.77 1.10 1.35
CA GLY A 219 -24.37 1.44 2.63
C GLY A 219 -23.54 1.06 3.86
N ARG A 220 -22.24 0.86 3.72
CA ARG A 220 -21.36 0.48 4.84
C ARG A 220 -19.92 0.94 4.64
N VAL A 221 -19.17 0.97 5.72
CA VAL A 221 -17.71 1.12 5.72
C VAL A 221 -17.07 -0.16 5.16
N GLY A 222 -15.98 -0.01 4.40
CA GLY A 222 -15.21 -1.13 3.86
C GLY A 222 -14.32 -1.80 4.92
N GLU A 223 -13.90 -3.04 4.65
CA GLU A 223 -12.95 -3.79 5.47
C GLU A 223 -11.58 -3.88 4.77
N PRO A 224 -10.45 -3.92 5.52
CA PRO A 224 -9.11 -4.04 4.94
C PRO A 224 -8.94 -5.24 3.99
N SER A 225 -9.64 -6.35 4.28
CA SER A 225 -9.61 -7.55 3.44
C SER A 225 -10.21 -7.33 2.04
N GLU A 226 -11.12 -6.38 1.86
CA GLU A 226 -11.72 -6.06 0.56
C GLU A 226 -10.71 -5.33 -0.32
N ILE A 227 -9.89 -4.45 0.28
CA ILE A 227 -8.79 -3.81 -0.42
C ILE A 227 -7.70 -4.83 -0.77
N ALA A 228 -7.35 -5.70 0.18
CA ALA A 228 -6.38 -6.76 -0.03
C ALA A 228 -6.79 -7.73 -1.15
N ALA A 229 -8.07 -7.97 -1.35
CA ALA A 229 -8.58 -8.80 -2.45
C ALA A 229 -8.29 -8.18 -3.82
N VAL A 230 -8.49 -6.87 -3.98
CA VAL A 230 -8.17 -6.15 -5.24
C VAL A 230 -6.66 -6.14 -5.48
N VAL A 231 -5.86 -5.91 -4.43
CA VAL A 231 -4.39 -5.96 -4.54
C VAL A 231 -3.92 -7.35 -4.94
N ALA A 232 -4.48 -8.41 -4.36
CA ALA A 232 -4.11 -9.79 -4.69
C ALA A 232 -4.45 -10.14 -6.15
N PHE A 233 -5.60 -9.69 -6.66
CA PHE A 233 -5.93 -9.81 -8.08
C PHE A 233 -4.88 -9.13 -8.97
N LEU A 234 -4.53 -7.88 -8.70
CA LEU A 234 -3.53 -7.14 -9.47
C LEU A 234 -2.11 -7.73 -9.34
N ALA A 235 -1.81 -8.39 -8.24
CA ALA A 235 -0.53 -9.07 -7.99
C ALA A 235 -0.42 -10.42 -8.70
N SER A 236 -1.54 -11.04 -9.04
CA SER A 236 -1.60 -12.36 -9.66
C SER A 236 -1.47 -12.31 -11.19
N ASP A 237 -1.42 -13.49 -11.82
CA ASP A 237 -1.43 -13.63 -13.28
C ASP A 237 -2.79 -13.24 -13.87
N GLU A 238 -3.88 -13.30 -13.11
CA GLU A 238 -5.19 -12.82 -13.58
C GLU A 238 -5.21 -11.32 -13.85
N GLY A 239 -4.35 -10.53 -13.15
CA GLY A 239 -4.18 -9.09 -13.33
C GLY A 239 -3.21 -8.68 -14.44
N HIS A 240 -2.58 -9.61 -15.17
CA HIS A 240 -1.46 -9.33 -16.08
C HIS A 240 -1.78 -8.37 -17.25
N TRP A 241 -3.06 -8.25 -17.64
CA TRP A 241 -3.50 -7.34 -18.72
C TRP A 241 -4.03 -6.00 -18.18
N VAL A 242 -3.94 -5.77 -16.88
CA VAL A 242 -4.35 -4.52 -16.22
C VAL A 242 -3.11 -3.72 -15.86
N THR A 243 -2.91 -2.56 -16.53
CA THR A 243 -1.82 -1.63 -16.20
C THR A 243 -2.24 -0.19 -16.42
N GLY A 244 -1.64 0.75 -15.67
CA GLY A 244 -1.95 2.17 -15.73
C GLY A 244 -3.32 2.52 -15.16
N GLN A 245 -3.97 1.64 -14.38
CA GLN A 245 -5.32 1.88 -13.88
C GLN A 245 -5.32 2.35 -12.42
N THR A 246 -6.29 3.21 -12.10
CA THR A 246 -6.68 3.49 -10.71
C THR A 246 -8.02 2.81 -10.46
N ILE A 247 -8.01 1.72 -9.71
CA ILE A 247 -9.21 0.95 -9.37
C ILE A 247 -9.76 1.48 -8.05
N GLU A 248 -10.93 2.10 -8.09
CA GLU A 248 -11.60 2.58 -6.90
C GLU A 248 -12.30 1.42 -6.17
N ALA A 249 -11.76 1.03 -5.02
CA ALA A 249 -12.31 0.02 -4.12
C ALA A 249 -12.97 0.69 -2.91
N SER A 250 -14.08 1.39 -3.17
CA SER A 250 -14.71 2.32 -2.21
C SER A 250 -16.13 1.95 -1.80
N GLY A 251 -16.68 0.84 -2.33
CA GLY A 251 -18.10 0.52 -2.17
C GLY A 251 -19.03 1.54 -2.85
N GLY A 252 -18.51 2.31 -3.82
CA GLY A 252 -19.25 3.38 -4.50
C GLY A 252 -19.37 4.66 -3.65
N TYR A 253 -18.30 5.06 -2.96
CA TYR A 253 -18.28 6.30 -2.18
C TYR A 253 -18.40 7.52 -3.08
N LYS A 254 -19.41 8.35 -2.85
CA LYS A 254 -19.73 9.58 -3.62
C LYS A 254 -19.79 9.34 -5.14
N LEU A 255 -20.51 8.32 -5.55
CA LEU A 255 -20.88 8.12 -6.96
C LEU A 255 -21.79 9.27 -7.43
#